data_e05ca294ebb23b673005d2640a43810a
#
_entry.id   e05ca294ebb23b673005d2640a43810a
#
_cell.length_a   1.000
_cell.length_b   1.000
_cell.length_c   1.000
_cell.angle_alpha   90.00
_cell.angle_beta   90.00
_cell.angle_gamma   90.00
#
_symmetry.space_group_name_H-M   'P 1'
#
loop_
_entity.id
_entity.type
_entity.pdbx_description
1 polymer ?
#
loop_
_entity_poly.entity_id
_entity_poly.type
_entity_poly.pdbx_seq_one_letter_code
_entity_poly.pdbx_strand_id
1 'polypeptide(L)'
;ANHPGFDMTPRELIDWTLQNSGWGTLENLEANRWIDCQPDFDTAHYTKGFAWPDGKFRFKPDWKTVPFRSPWLAGPVDSMPALPDHWEVIEEATPEHPFRLGTSPARNFLNSTFNETPTSLAREQRPTVMIHPEDAAKLGIADGAKVVLGNPRGEVRIHAKYFDGVRRGVLIAESIWPNHAYEDGKGINTLTGADAIAPYGGAAFHDNRVWIKRA
;
A
#
# COMPACT_ATOMS: atom_id res chain seq x y z
N ALA A 1 13.95 -5.68 18.93
CA ALA A 1 13.00 -6.74 19.27
C ALA A 1 13.68 -8.08 18.98
N ASN A 2 13.80 -8.92 20.01
CA ASN A 2 14.36 -10.27 19.85
C ASN A 2 13.25 -11.18 19.31
N HIS A 3 13.12 -11.25 18.01
CA HIS A 3 12.26 -12.26 17.38
C HIS A 3 13.14 -13.47 17.02
N PRO A 4 12.76 -14.71 17.39
CA PRO A 4 13.60 -15.89 17.15
C PRO A 4 13.98 -16.09 15.68
N GLY A 5 13.17 -15.59 14.76
CA GLY A 5 13.47 -15.67 13.33
C GLY A 5 14.73 -14.91 12.87
N PHE A 6 15.26 -13.97 13.68
CA PHE A 6 16.50 -13.28 13.32
C PHE A 6 17.75 -14.16 13.49
N ASP A 7 17.66 -15.20 14.31
CA ASP A 7 18.76 -16.14 14.58
C ASP A 7 18.67 -17.42 13.74
N MET A 8 17.62 -17.55 12.92
CA MET A 8 17.36 -18.72 12.06
C MET A 8 18.01 -18.59 10.69
N THR A 9 18.51 -19.67 10.16
CA THR A 9 18.81 -19.78 8.73
C THR A 9 17.53 -19.71 7.90
N PRO A 10 17.59 -19.36 6.62
CA PRO A 10 16.39 -19.36 5.75
C PRO A 10 15.63 -20.69 5.76
N ARG A 11 16.32 -21.82 5.81
CA ARG A 11 15.67 -23.13 5.88
C ARG A 11 14.93 -23.37 7.19
N GLU A 12 15.55 -23.03 8.32
CA GLU A 12 14.93 -23.12 9.63
C GLU A 12 13.71 -22.19 9.75
N LEU A 13 13.81 -20.97 9.20
CA LEU A 13 12.69 -20.02 9.21
C LEU A 13 11.50 -20.55 8.38
N ILE A 14 11.74 -21.13 7.22
CA ILE A 14 10.69 -21.73 6.39
C ILE A 14 10.05 -22.91 7.13
N ASP A 15 10.85 -23.82 7.66
CA ASP A 15 10.36 -24.99 8.40
C ASP A 15 9.55 -24.56 9.64
N TRP A 16 10.06 -23.61 10.42
CA TRP A 16 9.35 -23.04 11.55
C TRP A 16 8.02 -22.40 11.14
N THR A 17 7.99 -21.68 10.02
CA THR A 17 6.77 -21.07 9.49
C THR A 17 5.73 -22.11 9.10
N LEU A 18 6.14 -23.16 8.39
CA LEU A 18 5.25 -24.26 7.99
C LEU A 18 4.63 -24.94 9.21
N GLN A 19 5.46 -25.30 10.19
CA GLN A 19 4.99 -25.97 11.41
C GLN A 19 4.01 -25.09 12.21
N ASN A 20 4.33 -23.80 12.41
CA ASN A 20 3.47 -22.87 13.14
C ASN A 20 2.16 -22.51 12.39
N SER A 21 2.15 -22.71 11.08
CA SER A 21 0.94 -22.55 10.24
C SER A 21 0.10 -23.83 10.16
N GLY A 22 0.57 -24.94 10.72
CA GLY A 22 -0.11 -26.22 10.65
C GLY A 22 -0.01 -26.92 9.29
N TRP A 23 0.96 -26.54 8.45
CA TRP A 23 1.14 -27.06 7.08
C TRP A 23 2.23 -28.12 6.96
N GLY A 24 2.69 -28.67 8.08
CA GLY A 24 3.70 -29.73 8.09
C GLY A 24 5.12 -29.17 8.20
N THR A 25 6.08 -29.86 7.60
CA THR A 25 7.50 -29.51 7.66
C THR A 25 8.06 -29.16 6.29
N LEU A 26 9.24 -28.55 6.26
CA LEU A 26 9.96 -28.28 5.02
C LEU A 26 10.32 -29.59 4.28
N GLU A 27 10.65 -30.65 5.01
CA GLU A 27 10.90 -31.97 4.42
C GLU A 27 9.67 -32.51 3.67
N ASN A 28 8.47 -32.38 4.26
CA ASN A 28 7.20 -32.71 3.60
C ASN A 28 6.97 -31.89 2.34
N LEU A 29 7.24 -30.59 2.40
CA LEU A 29 7.11 -29.70 1.24
C LEU A 29 8.10 -30.06 0.13
N GLU A 30 9.35 -30.36 0.46
CA GLU A 30 10.37 -30.76 -0.51
C GLU A 30 10.04 -32.12 -1.17
N ALA A 31 9.52 -33.07 -0.40
CA ALA A 31 9.10 -34.37 -0.92
C ALA A 31 7.89 -34.25 -1.87
N ASN A 32 6.89 -33.48 -1.50
CA ASN A 32 5.64 -33.36 -2.25
C ASN A 32 5.66 -32.23 -3.30
N ARG A 33 6.63 -31.30 -3.22
CA ARG A 33 6.79 -30.13 -4.11
C ARG A 33 5.72 -29.04 -3.96
N TRP A 34 4.65 -29.27 -3.24
CA TRP A 34 3.57 -28.34 -3.00
C TRP A 34 2.75 -28.71 -1.75
N ILE A 35 2.01 -27.77 -1.23
CA ILE A 35 1.04 -27.95 -0.16
C ILE A 35 -0.24 -27.23 -0.58
N ASP A 36 -1.38 -27.91 -0.50
CA ASP A 36 -2.66 -27.28 -0.67
C ASP A 36 -3.04 -26.53 0.62
N CYS A 37 -3.02 -25.21 0.56
CA CYS A 37 -3.34 -24.33 1.67
C CYS A 37 -4.81 -23.90 1.66
N GLN A 38 -5.61 -24.36 0.69
CA GLN A 38 -7.02 -23.98 0.62
C GLN A 38 -7.84 -24.80 1.62
N PRO A 39 -8.77 -24.18 2.34
CA PRO A 39 -9.77 -24.91 3.11
C PRO A 39 -10.67 -25.72 2.16
N ASP A 40 -11.33 -26.74 2.70
CA ASP A 40 -12.35 -27.48 1.94
C ASP A 40 -13.46 -26.57 1.41
N PHE A 41 -14.21 -27.03 0.41
CA PHE A 41 -15.22 -26.25 -0.27
C PHE A 41 -16.25 -25.64 0.70
N ASP A 42 -16.71 -26.42 1.64
CA ASP A 42 -17.75 -25.97 2.59
C ASP A 42 -17.24 -24.85 3.49
N THR A 43 -16.00 -24.97 3.98
CA THR A 43 -15.35 -23.94 4.80
C THR A 43 -15.06 -22.67 3.99
N ALA A 44 -14.53 -22.84 2.79
CA ALA A 44 -14.18 -21.70 1.91
C ALA A 44 -15.41 -20.89 1.49
N HIS A 45 -16.57 -21.55 1.34
CA HIS A 45 -17.80 -20.92 0.86
C HIS A 45 -18.86 -20.75 1.95
N TYR A 46 -18.52 -21.04 3.20
CA TYR A 46 -19.42 -20.89 4.35
C TYR A 46 -20.76 -21.63 4.20
N THR A 47 -20.80 -22.77 3.48
CA THR A 47 -22.04 -23.50 3.21
C THR A 47 -22.66 -24.09 4.47
N LYS A 48 -21.85 -24.35 5.51
CA LYS A 48 -22.27 -24.83 6.84
C LYS A 48 -22.31 -23.72 7.88
N GLY A 49 -22.25 -22.45 7.48
CA GLY A 49 -22.25 -21.30 8.36
C GLY A 49 -20.87 -20.66 8.55
N PHE A 50 -20.87 -19.54 9.27
CA PHE A 50 -19.66 -18.78 9.57
C PHE A 50 -18.95 -19.30 10.82
N ALA A 51 -17.70 -18.90 11.04
CA ALA A 51 -16.84 -19.35 12.13
C ALA A 51 -17.23 -18.82 13.53
N TRP A 52 -18.45 -18.36 13.70
CA TRP A 52 -19.01 -17.98 14.99
C TRP A 52 -19.77 -19.14 15.64
N PRO A 53 -19.90 -19.20 16.97
CA PRO A 53 -20.57 -20.31 17.65
C PRO A 53 -22.00 -20.56 17.19
N ASP A 54 -22.71 -19.55 16.74
CA ASP A 54 -24.07 -19.64 16.18
C ASP A 54 -24.10 -19.77 14.64
N GLY A 55 -22.95 -19.88 13.98
CA GLY A 55 -22.83 -20.03 12.53
C GLY A 55 -23.26 -18.81 11.71
N LYS A 56 -23.55 -17.66 12.33
CA LYS A 56 -24.14 -16.50 11.64
C LYS A 56 -23.08 -15.45 11.32
N PHE A 57 -23.28 -14.75 10.19
CA PHE A 57 -22.50 -13.56 9.84
C PHE A 57 -22.73 -12.40 10.81
N ARG A 58 -21.70 -11.66 11.11
CA ARG A 58 -21.74 -10.48 12.00
C ARG A 58 -21.71 -9.20 11.19
N PHE A 59 -22.88 -8.57 10.96
CA PHE A 59 -22.94 -7.22 10.36
C PHE A 59 -22.45 -6.13 11.32
N LYS A 60 -22.57 -6.36 12.61
CA LYS A 60 -22.12 -5.48 13.69
C LYS A 60 -21.15 -6.23 14.59
N PRO A 61 -19.88 -6.35 14.22
CA PRO A 61 -18.90 -6.99 15.07
C PRO A 61 -18.56 -6.11 16.28
N ASP A 62 -18.21 -6.73 17.39
CA ASP A 62 -17.53 -6.04 18.47
C ASP A 62 -16.02 -6.10 18.19
N TRP A 63 -15.47 -5.03 17.62
CA TRP A 63 -14.07 -4.97 17.26
C TRP A 63 -13.10 -5.19 18.42
N LYS A 64 -13.53 -4.94 19.67
CA LYS A 64 -12.73 -5.16 20.87
C LYS A 64 -12.57 -6.63 21.22
N THR A 65 -13.51 -7.47 20.77
CA THR A 65 -13.46 -8.91 21.00
C THR A 65 -12.82 -9.70 19.87
N VAL A 66 -12.54 -9.06 18.74
CA VAL A 66 -11.85 -9.71 17.62
C VAL A 66 -10.42 -10.03 18.03
N PRO A 67 -9.99 -11.30 18.01
CA PRO A 67 -8.63 -11.65 18.38
C PRO A 67 -7.64 -11.17 17.34
N PHE A 68 -6.88 -10.14 17.66
CA PHE A 68 -5.77 -9.70 16.83
C PHE A 68 -4.55 -10.59 17.12
N ARG A 69 -4.00 -11.18 16.06
CA ARG A 69 -2.80 -12.03 16.17
C ARG A 69 -1.54 -11.25 16.51
N SER A 70 -1.54 -9.95 16.22
CA SER A 70 -0.41 -9.07 16.53
C SER A 70 -0.89 -7.68 16.94
N PRO A 71 -0.76 -7.30 18.21
CA PRO A 71 -1.12 -5.97 18.67
C PRO A 71 -0.29 -4.86 18.02
N TRP A 72 0.88 -5.18 17.48
CA TRP A 72 1.77 -4.23 16.82
C TRP A 72 1.29 -3.83 15.41
N LEU A 73 0.44 -4.67 14.80
CA LEU A 73 -0.10 -4.46 13.46
C LEU A 73 -1.57 -4.04 13.48
N ALA A 74 -2.21 -4.06 14.65
CA ALA A 74 -3.58 -3.62 14.77
C ALA A 74 -3.65 -2.10 14.82
N GLY A 75 -4.46 -1.52 13.96
CA GLY A 75 -4.79 -0.10 14.04
C GLY A 75 -5.74 0.20 15.23
N PRO A 76 -6.11 1.46 15.46
CA PRO A 76 -6.95 1.89 16.57
C PRO A 76 -8.40 1.39 16.40
N VAL A 77 -8.72 0.23 16.98
CA VAL A 77 -10.03 -0.42 16.85
C VAL A 77 -11.17 0.36 17.50
N ASP A 78 -10.88 1.25 18.46
CA ASP A 78 -11.88 2.08 19.11
C ASP A 78 -12.51 3.11 18.16
N SER A 79 -11.85 3.44 17.06
CA SER A 79 -12.35 4.35 16.03
C SER A 79 -13.17 3.64 14.95
N MET A 80 -13.27 2.32 14.98
CA MET A 80 -14.03 1.55 13.98
C MET A 80 -15.52 1.81 14.05
N PRO A 81 -16.21 2.06 12.92
CA PRO A 81 -17.66 2.17 12.90
C PRO A 81 -18.32 0.85 13.27
N ALA A 82 -19.48 0.93 13.90
CA ALA A 82 -20.22 -0.27 14.34
C ALA A 82 -20.81 -1.08 13.18
N LEU A 83 -21.03 -0.45 12.04
CA LEU A 83 -21.56 -1.04 10.79
C LEU A 83 -20.65 -0.67 9.64
N PRO A 84 -20.74 -1.39 8.49
CA PRO A 84 -20.08 -0.96 7.27
C PRO A 84 -20.48 0.47 6.92
N ASP A 85 -19.52 1.37 6.89
CA ASP A 85 -19.73 2.80 6.71
C ASP A 85 -18.55 3.42 5.99
N HIS A 86 -18.71 4.67 5.55
CA HIS A 86 -17.61 5.46 5.06
C HIS A 86 -16.66 5.78 6.21
N TRP A 87 -15.38 5.50 6.00
CA TRP A 87 -14.33 5.86 6.93
C TRP A 87 -13.76 7.24 6.57
N GLU A 88 -13.51 8.08 7.56
CA GLU A 88 -12.78 9.32 7.32
C GLU A 88 -11.43 9.02 6.70
N VAL A 89 -11.06 9.79 5.69
CA VAL A 89 -9.76 9.64 5.04
C VAL A 89 -8.65 9.90 6.05
N ILE A 90 -7.60 9.10 5.98
CA ILE A 90 -6.49 9.16 6.93
C ILE A 90 -5.76 10.50 6.84
N GLU A 91 -5.65 11.05 5.62
CA GLU A 91 -5.02 12.35 5.37
C GLU A 91 -5.90 13.21 4.48
N GLU A 92 -6.76 14.03 5.08
CA GLU A 92 -7.51 15.01 4.32
C GLU A 92 -6.60 16.13 3.79
N ALA A 93 -6.95 16.67 2.62
CA ALA A 93 -6.30 17.86 2.10
C ALA A 93 -6.52 19.06 3.05
N THR A 94 -5.49 19.86 3.23
CA THR A 94 -5.51 21.10 4.05
C THR A 94 -5.07 22.28 3.21
N PRO A 95 -5.25 23.52 3.66
CA PRO A 95 -4.73 24.70 2.95
C PRO A 95 -3.22 24.62 2.67
N GLU A 96 -2.44 24.02 3.57
CA GLU A 96 -0.99 23.85 3.44
C GLU A 96 -0.61 22.67 2.52
N HIS A 97 -1.49 21.67 2.43
CA HIS A 97 -1.31 20.46 1.62
C HIS A 97 -2.58 20.21 0.80
N PRO A 98 -2.83 21.03 -0.23
CA PRO A 98 -4.13 21.08 -0.89
C PRO A 98 -4.41 19.94 -1.87
N PHE A 99 -3.43 19.07 -2.09
CA PHE A 99 -3.58 17.94 -3.01
C PHE A 99 -3.57 16.62 -2.27
N ARG A 100 -4.33 15.66 -2.83
CA ARG A 100 -4.28 14.26 -2.45
C ARG A 100 -3.44 13.50 -3.47
N LEU A 101 -2.44 12.79 -2.98
CA LEU A 101 -1.55 11.97 -3.79
C LEU A 101 -2.00 10.51 -3.73
N GLY A 102 -2.37 9.98 -4.90
CA GLY A 102 -2.50 8.54 -5.12
C GLY A 102 -1.31 8.00 -5.90
N THR A 103 -0.99 6.74 -5.67
CA THR A 103 -0.03 6.00 -6.51
C THR A 103 -0.81 4.95 -7.28
N SER A 104 -0.55 4.81 -8.55
CA SER A 104 -1.14 3.78 -9.39
C SER A 104 -0.06 2.95 -10.08
N PRO A 105 -0.32 1.71 -10.50
CA PRO A 105 0.64 0.96 -11.30
C PRO A 105 0.97 1.68 -12.61
N ALA A 106 2.22 1.68 -13.02
CA ALA A 106 2.59 2.09 -14.37
C ALA A 106 2.11 1.04 -15.40
N ARG A 107 1.93 1.47 -16.64
CA ARG A 107 1.44 0.57 -17.68
C ARG A 107 2.45 -0.50 -18.10
N ASN A 108 3.74 -0.17 -18.06
CA ASN A 108 4.78 -1.00 -18.65
C ASN A 108 5.68 -1.71 -17.63
N PHE A 109 5.42 -1.53 -16.33
CA PHE A 109 6.03 -2.33 -15.25
C PHE A 109 5.14 -2.33 -14.01
N LEU A 110 5.29 -3.34 -13.16
CA LEU A 110 4.45 -3.55 -11.98
C LEU A 110 5.23 -3.17 -10.73
N ASN A 111 4.83 -2.09 -10.08
CA ASN A 111 5.54 -1.52 -8.92
C ASN A 111 7.03 -1.36 -9.22
N SER A 112 7.89 -2.18 -8.59
CA SER A 112 9.33 -2.22 -8.85
C SER A 112 9.76 -3.39 -9.74
N THR A 113 8.84 -4.25 -10.20
CA THR A 113 9.15 -5.42 -11.03
C THR A 113 9.24 -5.01 -12.49
N PHE A 114 10.32 -5.39 -13.17
CA PHE A 114 10.64 -5.05 -14.57
C PHE A 114 10.90 -3.56 -14.84
N ASN A 115 11.03 -2.72 -13.84
CA ASN A 115 11.28 -1.30 -14.02
C ASN A 115 12.67 -0.96 -14.61
N GLU A 116 13.61 -1.91 -14.55
CA GLU A 116 14.96 -1.75 -15.13
C GLU A 116 15.12 -2.43 -16.50
N THR A 117 14.07 -3.05 -17.03
CA THR A 117 14.15 -3.63 -18.37
C THR A 117 14.23 -2.51 -19.42
N PRO A 118 15.08 -2.63 -20.47
CA PRO A 118 15.24 -1.59 -21.48
C PRO A 118 13.91 -1.18 -22.15
N THR A 119 13.03 -2.13 -22.39
CA THR A 119 11.73 -1.87 -23.01
C THR A 119 10.79 -1.06 -22.12
N SER A 120 10.77 -1.35 -20.81
CA SER A 120 9.96 -0.60 -19.86
C SER A 120 10.50 0.80 -19.65
N LEU A 121 11.83 0.94 -19.49
CA LEU A 121 12.50 2.24 -19.37
C LEU A 121 12.28 3.13 -20.61
N ALA A 122 12.37 2.56 -21.80
CA ALA A 122 12.15 3.31 -23.04
C ALA A 122 10.71 3.85 -23.15
N ARG A 123 9.73 3.18 -22.59
CA ARG A 123 8.32 3.57 -22.63
C ARG A 123 7.94 4.54 -21.51
N GLU A 124 8.36 4.27 -20.28
CA GLU A 124 7.98 5.08 -19.11
C GLU A 124 8.94 6.27 -18.91
N GLN A 125 10.17 6.15 -19.39
CA GLN A 125 11.22 7.18 -19.41
C GLN A 125 11.71 7.62 -18.02
N ARG A 126 10.83 8.15 -17.17
CA ARG A 126 11.18 8.76 -15.88
C ARG A 126 9.97 8.84 -14.95
N PRO A 127 10.19 9.03 -13.64
CA PRO A 127 9.10 9.31 -12.70
C PRO A 127 8.34 10.57 -13.07
N THR A 128 7.00 10.45 -13.11
CA THR A 128 6.10 11.57 -13.39
C THR A 128 4.95 11.61 -12.38
N VAL A 129 4.38 12.79 -12.20
CA VAL A 129 3.14 13.01 -11.46
C VAL A 129 2.10 13.67 -12.37
N MET A 130 0.97 13.01 -12.53
CA MET A 130 -0.16 13.55 -13.26
C MET A 130 -0.84 14.66 -12.44
N ILE A 131 -1.11 15.77 -13.10
CA ILE A 131 -1.80 16.92 -12.54
C ILE A 131 -2.83 17.43 -13.55
N HIS A 132 -4.01 17.84 -13.07
CA HIS A 132 -5.01 18.46 -13.93
C HIS A 132 -4.47 19.79 -14.51
N PRO A 133 -4.63 20.05 -15.83
CA PRO A 133 -4.09 21.25 -16.47
C PRO A 133 -4.50 22.56 -15.82
N GLU A 134 -5.73 22.68 -15.33
CA GLU A 134 -6.19 23.91 -14.64
C GLU A 134 -5.51 24.11 -13.27
N ASP A 135 -5.19 23.03 -12.56
CA ASP A 135 -4.46 23.15 -11.29
C ASP A 135 -2.99 23.48 -11.55
N ALA A 136 -2.40 22.89 -12.59
CA ALA A 136 -1.06 23.22 -13.05
C ALA A 136 -0.95 24.69 -13.47
N ALA A 137 -1.93 25.20 -14.22
CA ALA A 137 -1.97 26.60 -14.66
C ALA A 137 -2.00 27.59 -13.50
N LYS A 138 -2.81 27.30 -12.45
CA LYS A 138 -2.86 28.12 -11.22
C LYS A 138 -1.52 28.20 -10.51
N LEU A 139 -0.73 27.15 -10.59
CA LEU A 139 0.58 27.03 -9.94
C LEU A 139 1.75 27.45 -10.85
N GLY A 140 1.45 27.82 -12.10
CA GLY A 140 2.48 28.16 -13.10
C GLY A 140 3.37 26.99 -13.47
N ILE A 141 2.87 25.75 -13.35
CA ILE A 141 3.60 24.52 -13.68
C ILE A 141 3.31 24.17 -15.14
N ALA A 142 4.35 24.06 -15.97
CA ALA A 142 4.23 23.60 -17.34
C ALA A 142 4.26 22.07 -17.44
N ASP A 143 3.70 21.53 -18.51
CA ASP A 143 3.81 20.10 -18.80
C ASP A 143 5.28 19.69 -18.95
N GLY A 144 5.66 18.56 -18.35
CA GLY A 144 7.04 18.08 -18.32
C GLY A 144 7.99 18.85 -17.39
N ALA A 145 7.54 19.92 -16.73
CA ALA A 145 8.38 20.69 -15.82
C ALA A 145 8.80 19.88 -14.59
N LYS A 146 10.00 20.15 -14.10
CA LYS A 146 10.43 19.66 -12.79
C LYS A 146 9.59 20.30 -11.68
N VAL A 147 9.14 19.48 -10.76
CA VAL A 147 8.34 19.90 -9.61
C VAL A 147 8.83 19.19 -8.35
N VAL A 148 8.52 19.78 -7.22
CA VAL A 148 8.71 19.19 -5.90
C VAL A 148 7.36 18.88 -5.31
N LEU A 149 7.15 17.64 -4.89
CA LEU A 149 6.05 17.23 -4.02
C LEU A 149 6.56 17.19 -2.59
N GLY A 150 5.75 17.61 -1.63
CA GLY A 150 6.17 17.55 -0.24
C GLY A 150 5.01 17.45 0.73
N ASN A 151 5.33 16.94 1.91
CA ASN A 151 4.49 16.91 3.11
C ASN A 151 5.40 16.88 4.37
N PRO A 152 4.84 16.79 5.59
CA PRO A 152 5.67 16.77 6.80
C PRO A 152 6.70 15.64 6.89
N ARG A 153 6.58 14.59 6.07
CA ARG A 153 7.54 13.46 6.04
C ARG A 153 8.76 13.73 5.16
N GLY A 154 8.61 14.55 4.14
CA GLY A 154 9.72 14.91 3.27
C GLY A 154 9.31 15.49 1.92
N GLU A 155 10.27 15.57 1.01
CA GLU A 155 10.11 16.11 -0.34
C GLU A 155 10.64 15.12 -1.38
N VAL A 156 10.01 15.11 -2.56
CA VAL A 156 10.41 14.31 -3.72
C VAL A 156 10.43 15.18 -4.97
N ARG A 157 11.50 15.10 -5.76
CA ARG A 157 11.63 15.77 -7.05
C ARG A 157 11.17 14.84 -8.17
N ILE A 158 10.22 15.32 -8.97
CA ILE A 158 9.54 14.54 -10.01
C ILE A 158 9.18 15.44 -11.18
N HIS A 159 8.65 14.91 -12.28
CA HIS A 159 8.22 15.71 -13.42
C HIS A 159 6.70 15.76 -13.52
N ALA A 160 6.14 16.94 -13.74
CA ALA A 160 4.71 17.09 -13.97
C ALA A 160 4.32 16.50 -15.34
N LYS A 161 3.15 15.89 -15.38
CA LYS A 161 2.50 15.38 -16.59
C LYS A 161 1.05 15.85 -16.60
N TYR A 162 0.66 16.61 -17.61
CA TYR A 162 -0.73 17.04 -17.74
C TYR A 162 -1.63 15.85 -18.04
N PHE A 163 -2.71 15.76 -17.30
CA PHE A 163 -3.72 14.75 -17.54
C PHE A 163 -5.08 15.27 -17.07
N ASP A 164 -5.99 15.52 -17.99
CA ASP A 164 -7.33 16.04 -17.73
C ASP A 164 -8.31 14.98 -17.17
N GLY A 165 -7.93 13.70 -17.25
CA GLY A 165 -8.67 12.60 -16.64
C GLY A 165 -8.51 12.50 -15.12
N VAL A 166 -7.57 13.23 -14.52
CA VAL A 166 -7.45 13.33 -13.05
C VAL A 166 -8.44 14.39 -12.51
N ARG A 167 -9.09 14.09 -11.38
CA ARG A 167 -9.91 15.08 -10.68
C ARG A 167 -9.03 16.22 -10.14
N ARG A 168 -9.55 17.46 -10.17
CA ARG A 168 -8.86 18.61 -9.58
C ARG A 168 -8.61 18.39 -8.08
N GLY A 169 -7.45 18.84 -7.61
CA GLY A 169 -6.99 18.60 -6.23
C GLY A 169 -6.41 17.18 -6.02
N VAL A 170 -6.33 16.36 -7.07
CA VAL A 170 -5.73 15.02 -7.01
C VAL A 170 -4.48 14.98 -7.88
N LEU A 171 -3.45 14.33 -7.37
CA LEU A 171 -2.22 14.01 -8.08
C LEU A 171 -2.06 12.49 -8.16
N ILE A 172 -1.59 11.98 -9.30
CA ILE A 172 -1.30 10.55 -9.46
C ILE A 172 0.16 10.39 -9.85
N ALA A 173 0.93 9.71 -9.01
CA ALA A 173 2.28 9.27 -9.34
C ALA A 173 2.23 7.79 -9.75
N GLU A 174 2.55 7.51 -11.02
CA GLU A 174 2.52 6.15 -11.54
C GLU A 174 3.74 5.37 -11.09
N SER A 175 3.49 4.24 -10.45
CA SER A 175 4.47 3.23 -10.04
C SER A 175 5.46 3.64 -8.94
N ILE A 176 6.15 2.64 -8.42
CA ILE A 176 7.23 2.80 -7.44
C ILE A 176 8.55 2.67 -8.19
N TRP A 177 9.04 3.78 -8.68
CA TRP A 177 10.37 3.84 -9.27
C TRP A 177 11.45 3.64 -8.20
N PRO A 178 12.59 3.00 -8.54
CA PRO A 178 13.69 2.89 -7.61
C PRO A 178 14.25 4.27 -7.25
N ASN A 179 14.78 4.39 -6.05
CA ASN A 179 15.25 5.68 -5.52
C ASN A 179 16.26 6.39 -6.44
N HIS A 180 17.12 5.65 -7.13
CA HIS A 180 18.10 6.22 -8.05
C HIS A 180 17.49 6.85 -9.32
N ALA A 181 16.21 6.56 -9.62
CA ALA A 181 15.50 7.21 -10.72
C ALA A 181 15.05 8.65 -10.39
N TYR A 182 15.12 9.04 -9.12
CA TYR A 182 14.82 10.39 -8.65
C TYR A 182 16.09 11.19 -8.47
N GLU A 183 16.02 12.49 -8.75
CA GLU A 183 17.20 13.37 -8.78
C GLU A 183 17.96 13.43 -7.44
N ASP A 184 17.26 13.39 -6.32
CA ASP A 184 17.82 13.44 -4.96
C ASP A 184 17.85 12.07 -4.27
N GLY A 185 17.64 10.98 -5.02
CA GLY A 185 17.67 9.62 -4.50
C GLY A 185 16.53 9.29 -3.56
N LYS A 186 15.42 10.05 -3.56
CA LYS A 186 14.25 9.86 -2.71
C LYS A 186 13.03 9.51 -3.54
N GLY A 187 12.53 8.29 -3.39
CA GLY A 187 11.34 7.82 -4.09
C GLY A 187 10.03 8.27 -3.44
N ILE A 188 8.92 7.99 -4.12
CA ILE A 188 7.57 8.42 -3.75
C ILE A 188 7.16 7.96 -2.34
N ASN A 189 7.71 6.84 -1.86
CA ASN A 189 7.45 6.33 -0.51
C ASN A 189 7.95 7.26 0.61
N THR A 190 8.80 8.24 0.31
CA THR A 190 9.15 9.30 1.26
C THR A 190 7.93 10.08 1.74
N LEU A 191 6.87 10.14 0.93
CA LEU A 191 5.64 10.88 1.22
C LEU A 191 4.54 10.05 1.89
N THR A 192 4.73 8.73 2.02
CA THR A 192 3.72 7.82 2.60
C THR A 192 3.85 7.70 4.11
N GLY A 193 2.71 7.56 4.80
CA GLY A 193 2.66 7.25 6.21
C GLY A 193 2.95 5.77 6.49
N ALA A 194 3.33 5.49 7.73
CA ALA A 194 3.53 4.13 8.23
C ALA A 194 2.52 3.76 9.34
N ASP A 195 1.48 4.56 9.51
CA ASP A 195 0.47 4.32 10.54
C ASP A 195 -0.37 3.09 10.20
N ALA A 196 -0.53 2.24 11.20
CA ALA A 196 -1.38 1.06 11.07
C ALA A 196 -2.85 1.45 11.02
N ILE A 197 -3.59 0.85 10.08
CA ILE A 197 -5.02 1.11 9.91
C ILE A 197 -5.82 0.01 10.57
N ALA A 198 -6.83 0.42 11.36
CA ALA A 198 -7.76 -0.52 11.95
C ALA A 198 -8.55 -1.30 10.87
N PRO A 199 -8.97 -2.54 11.15
CA PRO A 199 -8.69 -3.30 12.37
C PRO A 199 -7.39 -4.11 12.32
N TYR A 200 -6.84 -4.37 11.14
CA TYR A 200 -5.77 -5.36 10.95
C TYR A 200 -4.41 -4.75 10.59
N GLY A 201 -4.25 -3.44 10.72
CA GLY A 201 -2.97 -2.79 10.52
C GLY A 201 -2.54 -2.71 9.06
N GLY A 202 -3.47 -2.65 8.13
CA GLY A 202 -3.16 -2.43 6.71
C GLY A 202 -2.44 -1.10 6.49
N ALA A 203 -1.67 -0.99 5.40
CA ALA A 203 -0.99 0.25 5.06
C ALA A 203 -1.90 1.17 4.23
N ALA A 204 -1.93 2.47 4.55
CA ALA A 204 -2.53 3.51 3.72
C ALA A 204 -1.43 4.26 2.96
N PHE A 205 -1.07 3.76 1.81
CA PHE A 205 -0.08 4.38 0.94
C PHE A 205 -0.69 5.18 -0.23
N HIS A 206 -2.00 5.17 -0.35
CA HIS A 206 -2.77 6.10 -1.16
C HIS A 206 -3.31 7.22 -0.26
N ASP A 207 -3.91 8.25 -0.81
CA ASP A 207 -4.54 9.34 -0.05
C ASP A 207 -3.59 10.16 0.85
N ASN A 208 -2.31 10.23 0.50
CA ASN A 208 -1.39 11.10 1.21
C ASN A 208 -1.65 12.56 0.82
N ARG A 209 -1.76 13.46 1.80
CA ARG A 209 -1.83 14.90 1.51
C ARG A 209 -0.45 15.44 1.16
N VAL A 210 -0.42 16.29 0.14
CA VAL A 210 0.81 16.91 -0.32
C VAL A 210 0.59 18.33 -0.84
N TRP A 211 1.64 19.10 -0.90
CA TRP A 211 1.75 20.29 -1.75
C TRP A 211 2.61 19.95 -2.98
N ILE A 212 2.45 20.74 -4.03
CA ILE A 212 3.28 20.71 -5.24
C ILE A 212 3.73 22.12 -5.60
N LYS A 213 5.00 22.30 -5.95
CA LYS A 213 5.57 23.56 -6.42
C LYS A 213 6.57 23.31 -7.55
N ARG A 214 6.90 24.34 -8.30
CA ARG A 214 8.03 24.30 -9.26
C ARG A 214 9.32 24.05 -8.49
N ALA A 215 10.22 23.24 -9.10
CA ALA A 215 11.56 22.97 -8.57
C ALA A 215 12.50 24.17 -8.77
#